data_acc3541b09b298ec7528338d42bc8684
#
_entry.id   acc3541b09b298ec7528338d42bc8684
#
_cell.length_a   1.000
_cell.length_b   1.000
_cell.length_c   1.000
_cell.angle_alpha   90.00
_cell.angle_beta   90.00
_cell.angle_gamma   90.00
#
_symmetry.space_group_name_H-M   'P 1'
#
loop_
_entity.id
_entity.type
_entity.pdbx_description
1 polymer ?
#
loop_
_entity_poly.entity_id
_entity_poly.type
_entity_poly.pdbx_seq_one_letter_code
_entity_poly.pdbx_strand_id
1 'polypeptide(L)'
;MGDARRDVGLFRYALIREAADLSLSKAERGLLVRSLAARDHVRPDGTHVRVSRKTLDRWIRLLMAGGFDALVPSDRQIGARTPAVMLDLAVKLKKEQPKRTAAQVVAIMGVSQDCPVPSRRTVQRHFARQGLNTRPDGTPPEAFGRFEAAARNDRWTGDALHGPQIGGAKTYLFAFIDDHSRLLVGYRWGRAEDTVRLEAAFRHGLSSRGVPRSVYVDNGAAYVASPLLRTCAVLGVRLVHSTPRRPEGRGKIERFFRTVRDQFLVEIGLHPPDDLAGMNRLFTGWVETVYNQRTHTETGQTPMARFTNSGVPPAIPSPAAIHEAFLWSEKRRVTKTATVSLLGNIFEVDAVLVGQTVECVFDPFDLTSIEVRYQNRPMGQGIPQKIGRHTHPMARPEPPEPSDTPKTGIDYLTLIADIHQSDLNKLTPPTRYAGLVETTDPDQMPGQLQIPTTNTTNTTNTTNTTNTTN
;
A
#
# COMPACT_ATOMS: atom_id res chain seq x y z
N MET A 1 -12.84 -33.20 -32.35
CA MET A 1 -11.79 -32.28 -32.86
C MET A 1 -11.05 -32.81 -34.10
N GLY A 2 -11.06 -34.09 -34.43
CA GLY A 2 -10.44 -34.64 -35.64
C GLY A 2 -11.09 -34.20 -36.94
N ASP A 3 -12.38 -33.98 -36.95
CA ASP A 3 -13.19 -33.70 -38.15
C ASP A 3 -12.88 -32.34 -38.80
N ALA A 4 -12.86 -31.28 -38.00
CA ALA A 4 -12.66 -29.91 -38.50
C ALA A 4 -11.28 -29.67 -39.17
N ARG A 5 -10.25 -30.42 -38.79
CA ARG A 5 -8.92 -30.31 -39.42
C ARG A 5 -8.90 -31.02 -40.77
N ARG A 6 -9.57 -32.16 -40.81
CA ARG A 6 -9.73 -32.95 -42.06
C ARG A 6 -10.53 -32.15 -43.07
N ASP A 7 -11.57 -31.42 -42.66
CA ASP A 7 -12.35 -30.51 -43.48
C ASP A 7 -11.49 -29.40 -44.09
N VAL A 8 -10.57 -28.81 -43.29
CA VAL A 8 -9.59 -27.86 -43.81
C VAL A 8 -8.63 -28.51 -44.82
N GLY A 9 -8.22 -29.76 -44.59
CA GLY A 9 -7.42 -30.54 -45.54
C GLY A 9 -8.17 -30.76 -46.85
N LEU A 10 -9.44 -31.17 -46.78
CA LEU A 10 -10.33 -31.34 -47.91
C LEU A 10 -10.55 -30.05 -48.71
N PHE A 11 -10.78 -28.93 -48.01
CA PHE A 11 -10.87 -27.63 -48.64
C PHE A 11 -9.59 -27.24 -49.41
N ARG A 12 -8.43 -27.44 -48.83
CA ARG A 12 -7.14 -27.19 -49.49
C ARG A 12 -6.96 -28.08 -50.72
N TYR A 13 -7.27 -29.35 -50.57
CA TYR A 13 -7.21 -30.35 -51.68
C TYR A 13 -8.18 -29.98 -52.83
N ALA A 14 -9.45 -29.71 -52.53
CA ALA A 14 -10.44 -29.34 -53.51
C ALA A 14 -10.02 -28.10 -54.35
N LEU A 15 -9.35 -27.13 -53.71
CA LEU A 15 -8.86 -25.92 -54.40
C LEU A 15 -7.69 -26.21 -55.35
N ILE A 16 -6.78 -27.11 -54.98
CA ILE A 16 -5.53 -27.27 -55.74
C ILE A 16 -5.49 -28.53 -56.61
N ARG A 17 -6.49 -29.42 -56.54
CA ARG A 17 -6.48 -30.73 -57.23
C ARG A 17 -6.19 -30.64 -58.71
N GLU A 18 -6.84 -29.67 -59.39
CA GLU A 18 -6.66 -29.45 -60.83
C GLU A 18 -5.27 -28.91 -61.15
N ALA A 19 -4.77 -27.98 -60.36
CA ALA A 19 -3.43 -27.39 -60.52
C ALA A 19 -2.29 -28.34 -60.10
N ALA A 20 -2.60 -29.40 -59.36
CA ALA A 20 -1.66 -30.43 -58.90
C ALA A 20 -1.53 -31.60 -59.92
N ASP A 21 -2.28 -31.61 -61.01
CA ASP A 21 -2.17 -32.62 -62.04
C ASP A 21 -0.76 -32.65 -62.67
N LEU A 22 -0.15 -33.87 -62.69
CA LEU A 22 1.20 -34.06 -63.19
C LEU A 22 1.31 -33.90 -64.70
N SER A 23 0.21 -34.03 -65.45
CA SER A 23 0.16 -33.87 -66.88
C SER A 23 0.28 -32.41 -67.37
N LEU A 24 0.05 -31.44 -66.45
CA LEU A 24 0.09 -30.02 -66.76
C LEU A 24 1.54 -29.51 -66.90
N SER A 25 1.75 -28.71 -67.96
CA SER A 25 2.98 -27.93 -68.14
C SER A 25 3.10 -26.83 -67.05
N LYS A 26 4.31 -26.35 -66.81
CA LYS A 26 4.56 -25.23 -65.83
C LYS A 26 3.75 -23.97 -66.19
N ALA A 27 3.51 -23.71 -67.50
CA ALA A 27 2.75 -22.54 -67.95
C ALA A 27 1.25 -22.69 -67.62
N GLU A 28 0.65 -23.82 -67.93
CA GLU A 28 -0.75 -24.15 -67.67
C GLU A 28 -1.05 -24.13 -66.16
N ARG A 29 -0.18 -24.80 -65.36
CA ARG A 29 -0.28 -24.76 -63.90
C ARG A 29 -0.21 -23.31 -63.37
N GLY A 30 0.68 -22.50 -63.91
CA GLY A 30 0.81 -21.08 -63.55
C GLY A 30 -0.44 -20.24 -63.86
N LEU A 31 -1.14 -20.55 -64.96
CA LEU A 31 -2.41 -19.91 -65.31
C LEU A 31 -3.53 -20.29 -64.34
N LEU A 32 -3.68 -21.60 -64.06
CA LEU A 32 -4.66 -22.09 -63.10
C LEU A 32 -4.48 -21.51 -61.70
N VAL A 33 -3.24 -21.50 -61.19
CA VAL A 33 -2.95 -20.93 -59.89
C VAL A 33 -3.24 -19.44 -59.79
N ARG A 34 -3.01 -18.67 -60.87
CA ARG A 34 -3.39 -17.24 -60.95
C ARG A 34 -4.89 -17.05 -60.94
N SER A 35 -5.64 -17.89 -61.70
CA SER A 35 -7.10 -17.83 -61.75
C SER A 35 -7.73 -18.16 -60.39
N LEU A 36 -7.20 -19.15 -59.69
CA LEU A 36 -7.63 -19.54 -58.32
C LEU A 36 -7.33 -18.45 -57.31
N ALA A 37 -6.16 -17.78 -57.39
CA ALA A 37 -5.81 -16.72 -56.50
C ALA A 37 -6.64 -15.42 -56.72
N ALA A 38 -7.26 -15.25 -57.88
CA ALA A 38 -8.10 -14.10 -58.22
C ALA A 38 -9.56 -14.24 -57.72
N ARG A 39 -9.99 -15.45 -57.30
CA ARG A 39 -11.36 -15.74 -56.85
C ARG A 39 -11.47 -15.77 -55.36
N ASP A 40 -12.68 -15.51 -54.86
CA ASP A 40 -13.03 -15.76 -53.46
C ASP A 40 -13.51 -17.22 -53.28
N HIS A 41 -13.10 -17.84 -52.21
CA HIS A 41 -13.40 -19.20 -51.87
C HIS A 41 -14.11 -19.30 -50.50
N VAL A 42 -15.04 -20.21 -50.34
CA VAL A 42 -15.75 -20.43 -49.09
C VAL A 42 -15.06 -21.52 -48.30
N ARG A 43 -14.64 -21.24 -47.07
CA ARG A 43 -14.06 -22.22 -46.15
C ARG A 43 -15.13 -23.15 -45.56
N PRO A 44 -14.74 -24.30 -44.96
CA PRO A 44 -15.66 -25.18 -44.27
C PRO A 44 -16.46 -24.50 -43.13
N ASP A 45 -15.95 -23.44 -42.57
CA ASP A 45 -16.61 -22.61 -41.53
C ASP A 45 -17.58 -21.55 -42.13
N GLY A 46 -17.80 -21.56 -43.44
CA GLY A 46 -18.64 -20.58 -44.15
C GLY A 46 -18.00 -19.22 -44.42
N THR A 47 -16.75 -18.98 -43.96
CA THR A 47 -16.07 -17.70 -44.21
C THR A 47 -15.50 -17.58 -45.60
N HIS A 48 -15.66 -16.43 -46.26
CA HIS A 48 -15.05 -16.09 -47.54
C HIS A 48 -13.56 -15.76 -47.35
N VAL A 49 -12.70 -16.35 -48.21
CA VAL A 49 -11.27 -16.12 -48.19
C VAL A 49 -10.67 -16.06 -49.58
N ARG A 50 -9.80 -15.11 -49.82
CA ARG A 50 -8.94 -15.05 -51.00
C ARG A 50 -7.59 -15.66 -50.69
N VAL A 51 -7.22 -16.70 -51.41
CA VAL A 51 -5.98 -17.47 -51.17
C VAL A 51 -4.88 -16.98 -52.06
N SER A 52 -3.76 -16.53 -51.50
CA SER A 52 -2.64 -15.98 -52.30
C SER A 52 -1.99 -17.09 -53.14
N ARG A 53 -1.46 -16.69 -54.33
CA ARG A 53 -0.69 -17.60 -55.22
C ARG A 53 0.39 -18.35 -54.43
N LYS A 54 1.17 -17.70 -53.60
CA LYS A 54 2.23 -18.30 -52.78
C LYS A 54 1.68 -19.43 -51.86
N THR A 55 0.48 -19.24 -51.37
CA THR A 55 -0.17 -20.26 -50.50
C THR A 55 -0.62 -21.48 -51.33
N LEU A 56 -1.20 -21.26 -52.53
CA LEU A 56 -1.60 -22.34 -53.42
C LEU A 56 -0.37 -23.14 -53.88
N ASP A 57 0.69 -22.48 -54.30
CA ASP A 57 1.95 -23.12 -54.72
C ASP A 57 2.57 -23.94 -53.57
N ARG A 58 2.44 -23.47 -52.34
CA ARG A 58 2.87 -24.22 -51.16
C ARG A 58 2.03 -25.47 -50.92
N TRP A 59 0.73 -25.37 -51.03
CA TRP A 59 -0.16 -26.52 -50.87
C TRP A 59 0.05 -27.58 -51.94
N ILE A 60 0.27 -27.19 -53.20
CA ILE A 60 0.62 -28.12 -54.30
C ILE A 60 1.91 -28.86 -53.98
N ARG A 61 2.95 -28.17 -53.51
CA ARG A 61 4.20 -28.80 -53.12
C ARG A 61 4.00 -29.78 -51.94
N LEU A 62 3.18 -29.43 -50.95
CA LEU A 62 2.88 -30.28 -49.81
C LEU A 62 2.12 -31.57 -50.27
N LEU A 63 1.14 -31.40 -51.16
CA LEU A 63 0.41 -32.53 -51.73
C LEU A 63 1.35 -33.48 -52.49
N MET A 64 2.23 -32.93 -53.31
CA MET A 64 3.21 -33.73 -54.10
C MET A 64 4.24 -34.46 -53.21
N ALA A 65 4.64 -33.86 -52.09
CA ALA A 65 5.65 -34.39 -51.21
C ALA A 65 5.14 -35.41 -50.19
N GLY A 66 3.91 -35.27 -49.69
CA GLY A 66 3.38 -36.07 -48.58
C GLY A 66 1.90 -36.46 -48.71
N GLY A 67 1.32 -36.34 -49.92
CA GLY A 67 -0.07 -36.70 -50.16
C GLY A 67 -1.08 -35.83 -49.41
N PHE A 68 -2.30 -36.32 -49.30
CA PHE A 68 -3.39 -35.59 -48.64
C PHE A 68 -3.11 -35.22 -47.18
N ASP A 69 -2.45 -36.09 -46.44
CA ASP A 69 -2.19 -35.87 -45.00
C ASP A 69 -1.28 -34.68 -44.77
N ALA A 70 -0.42 -34.30 -45.72
CA ALA A 70 0.40 -33.10 -45.66
C ALA A 70 -0.42 -31.79 -45.79
N LEU A 71 -1.66 -31.89 -46.30
CA LEU A 71 -2.59 -30.74 -46.38
C LEU A 71 -3.40 -30.55 -45.09
N VAL A 72 -3.49 -31.59 -44.26
CA VAL A 72 -4.19 -31.50 -42.96
C VAL A 72 -3.36 -30.68 -42.00
N PRO A 73 -3.92 -29.64 -41.35
CA PRO A 73 -3.14 -28.84 -40.36
C PRO A 73 -2.68 -29.71 -39.19
N SER A 74 -1.36 -29.81 -39.01
CA SER A 74 -0.79 -30.40 -37.80
C SER A 74 -1.01 -29.52 -36.59
N ASP A 75 -1.04 -30.11 -35.40
CA ASP A 75 -1.01 -29.37 -34.14
C ASP A 75 0.28 -28.55 -34.09
N ARG A 76 0.10 -27.20 -34.06
CA ARG A 76 1.22 -26.33 -33.83
C ARG A 76 1.62 -26.49 -32.36
N GLN A 77 2.55 -27.38 -32.07
CA GLN A 77 3.21 -27.45 -30.78
C GLN A 77 4.03 -26.16 -30.61
N ILE A 78 3.36 -25.11 -30.12
CA ILE A 78 4.07 -23.93 -29.62
C ILE A 78 4.68 -24.40 -28.31
N GLY A 79 5.98 -24.65 -28.30
CA GLY A 79 6.70 -24.96 -27.08
C GLY A 79 6.34 -23.95 -25.99
N ALA A 80 6.06 -24.41 -24.80
CA ALA A 80 5.69 -23.57 -23.68
C ALA A 80 6.82 -22.56 -23.44
N ARG A 81 6.57 -21.27 -23.70
CA ARG A 81 7.55 -20.20 -23.50
C ARG A 81 7.89 -19.99 -22.01
N THR A 82 7.04 -20.52 -21.13
CA THR A 82 7.21 -20.41 -19.67
C THR A 82 7.73 -21.75 -19.15
N PRO A 83 8.85 -21.76 -18.40
CA PRO A 83 9.36 -22.99 -17.79
C PRO A 83 8.32 -23.67 -16.89
N ALA A 84 8.20 -24.99 -16.96
CA ALA A 84 7.25 -25.75 -16.15
C ALA A 84 7.44 -25.51 -14.65
N VAL A 85 8.69 -25.43 -14.19
CA VAL A 85 9.06 -25.16 -12.79
C VAL A 85 8.42 -23.88 -12.25
N MET A 86 8.31 -22.83 -13.07
CA MET A 86 7.70 -21.57 -12.67
C MET A 86 6.17 -21.69 -12.55
N LEU A 87 5.54 -22.48 -13.40
CA LEU A 87 4.11 -22.77 -13.31
C LEU A 87 3.79 -23.66 -12.11
N ASP A 88 4.66 -24.62 -11.80
CA ASP A 88 4.54 -25.47 -10.62
C ASP A 88 4.70 -24.68 -9.33
N LEU A 89 5.65 -23.75 -9.28
CA LEU A 89 5.80 -22.82 -8.17
C LEU A 89 4.53 -21.96 -8.00
N ALA A 90 3.97 -21.45 -9.10
CA ALA A 90 2.73 -20.68 -9.04
C ALA A 90 1.57 -21.51 -8.49
N VAL A 91 1.46 -22.80 -8.85
CA VAL A 91 0.47 -23.72 -8.31
C VAL A 91 0.70 -23.99 -6.82
N LYS A 92 1.95 -24.23 -6.41
CA LYS A 92 2.31 -24.41 -4.98
C LYS A 92 1.89 -23.20 -4.16
N LEU A 93 2.27 -21.98 -4.58
CA LEU A 93 1.87 -20.73 -3.95
C LEU A 93 0.35 -20.55 -3.86
N LYS A 94 -0.39 -20.95 -4.90
CA LYS A 94 -1.86 -20.91 -4.90
C LYS A 94 -2.48 -21.96 -3.98
N LYS A 95 -1.93 -23.16 -3.90
CA LYS A 95 -2.40 -24.23 -3.01
C LYS A 95 -2.09 -23.94 -1.55
N GLU A 96 -0.91 -23.37 -1.28
CA GLU A 96 -0.51 -22.91 0.06
C GLU A 96 -1.50 -21.90 0.64
N GLN A 97 -1.93 -20.94 -0.19
CA GLN A 97 -2.98 -19.99 0.19
C GLN A 97 -4.00 -19.83 -0.95
N PRO A 98 -5.14 -20.55 -0.89
CA PRO A 98 -6.16 -20.53 -1.95
C PRO A 98 -6.77 -19.15 -2.24
N LYS A 99 -6.70 -18.21 -1.29
CA LYS A 99 -7.20 -16.84 -1.45
C LYS A 99 -6.27 -15.94 -2.28
N ARG A 100 -5.00 -16.31 -2.50
CA ARG A 100 -4.08 -15.53 -3.35
C ARG A 100 -4.63 -15.36 -4.77
N THR A 101 -4.60 -14.15 -5.27
CA THR A 101 -4.91 -13.85 -6.67
C THR A 101 -3.72 -14.18 -7.57
N ALA A 102 -3.96 -14.39 -8.87
CA ALA A 102 -2.86 -14.60 -9.82
C ALA A 102 -1.88 -13.40 -9.87
N ALA A 103 -2.37 -12.18 -9.60
CA ALA A 103 -1.52 -10.99 -9.52
C ALA A 103 -0.57 -11.04 -8.32
N GLN A 104 -1.06 -11.47 -7.15
CA GLN A 104 -0.23 -11.68 -5.96
C GLN A 104 0.81 -12.77 -6.18
N VAL A 105 0.41 -13.92 -6.74
CA VAL A 105 1.36 -15.01 -7.05
C VAL A 105 2.49 -14.51 -7.95
N VAL A 106 2.17 -13.74 -8.99
CA VAL A 106 3.19 -13.12 -9.87
C VAL A 106 4.08 -12.14 -9.10
N ALA A 107 3.51 -11.31 -8.22
CA ALA A 107 4.27 -10.39 -7.39
C ALA A 107 5.23 -11.12 -6.43
N ILE A 108 4.74 -12.17 -5.74
CA ILE A 108 5.55 -13.02 -4.85
C ILE A 108 6.73 -13.65 -5.62
N MET A 109 6.45 -14.23 -6.79
CA MET A 109 7.49 -14.81 -7.64
C MET A 109 8.53 -13.77 -8.09
N GLY A 110 8.10 -12.53 -8.35
CA GLY A 110 8.99 -11.44 -8.76
C GLY A 110 9.94 -10.95 -7.67
N VAL A 111 9.54 -11.08 -6.42
CA VAL A 111 10.36 -10.69 -5.26
C VAL A 111 11.26 -11.83 -4.79
N SER A 112 10.84 -13.09 -4.98
CA SER A 112 11.53 -14.27 -4.43
C SER A 112 12.51 -14.94 -5.38
N GLN A 113 12.55 -14.58 -6.67
CA GLN A 113 13.31 -15.28 -7.68
C GLN A 113 14.00 -14.31 -8.66
N ASP A 114 15.27 -14.55 -8.96
CA ASP A 114 16.02 -13.85 -10.03
C ASP A 114 15.73 -14.41 -11.44
N CYS A 115 14.56 -15.02 -11.65
CA CYS A 115 14.18 -15.67 -12.91
C CYS A 115 13.05 -14.93 -13.62
N PRO A 116 12.89 -15.07 -14.95
CA PRO A 116 11.80 -14.46 -15.70
C PRO A 116 10.43 -14.93 -15.19
N VAL A 117 9.68 -14.01 -14.57
CA VAL A 117 8.38 -14.30 -13.98
C VAL A 117 7.32 -14.41 -15.08
N PRO A 118 6.41 -15.41 -15.02
CA PRO A 118 5.32 -15.54 -15.98
C PRO A 118 4.38 -14.34 -15.96
N SER A 119 3.78 -13.99 -17.11
CA SER A 119 2.76 -12.95 -17.13
C SER A 119 1.54 -13.37 -16.30
N ARG A 120 0.85 -12.39 -15.68
CA ARG A 120 -0.40 -12.61 -14.94
C ARG A 120 -1.40 -13.44 -15.77
N ARG A 121 -1.52 -13.18 -17.08
CA ARG A 121 -2.44 -13.91 -17.98
C ARG A 121 -2.04 -15.37 -18.14
N THR A 122 -0.74 -15.66 -18.17
CA THR A 122 -0.21 -17.04 -18.22
C THR A 122 -0.58 -17.80 -16.97
N VAL A 123 -0.37 -17.22 -15.79
CA VAL A 123 -0.73 -17.81 -14.50
C VAL A 123 -2.24 -18.01 -14.38
N GLN A 124 -3.06 -17.03 -14.76
CA GLN A 124 -4.52 -17.15 -14.76
C GLN A 124 -5.03 -18.31 -15.62
N ARG A 125 -4.50 -18.47 -16.86
CA ARG A 125 -4.85 -19.58 -17.72
C ARG A 125 -4.43 -20.93 -17.14
N HIS A 126 -3.26 -20.96 -16.50
CA HIS A 126 -2.77 -22.18 -15.86
C HIS A 126 -3.65 -22.56 -14.68
N PHE A 127 -4.02 -21.61 -13.81
CA PHE A 127 -4.96 -21.84 -12.72
C PHE A 127 -6.33 -22.30 -13.21
N ALA A 128 -6.85 -21.74 -14.31
CA ALA A 128 -8.11 -22.17 -14.91
C ALA A 128 -8.05 -23.64 -15.38
N ARG A 129 -6.94 -24.06 -16.03
CA ARG A 129 -6.73 -25.44 -16.45
C ARG A 129 -6.63 -26.43 -15.28
N GLN A 130 -6.10 -25.96 -14.14
CA GLN A 130 -5.95 -26.75 -12.92
C GLN A 130 -7.19 -26.69 -12.00
N GLY A 131 -8.27 -25.99 -12.39
CA GLY A 131 -9.46 -25.83 -11.57
C GLY A 131 -9.25 -24.97 -10.31
N LEU A 132 -8.16 -24.17 -10.26
CA LEU A 132 -7.78 -23.35 -9.10
C LEU A 132 -8.41 -21.96 -9.10
N ASN A 133 -9.26 -21.63 -10.08
CA ASN A 133 -10.01 -20.37 -10.15
C ASN A 133 -11.31 -20.48 -9.35
N THR A 134 -11.28 -20.23 -8.06
CA THR A 134 -12.48 -19.94 -7.29
C THR A 134 -12.80 -18.47 -7.45
N ARG A 135 -13.94 -18.13 -8.07
CA ARG A 135 -14.51 -16.79 -7.98
C ARG A 135 -15.16 -16.64 -6.61
N PRO A 136 -14.87 -15.57 -5.84
CA PRO A 136 -15.80 -15.14 -4.82
C PRO A 136 -17.12 -14.75 -5.53
N ASP A 137 -18.26 -15.10 -4.95
CA ASP A 137 -19.58 -14.76 -5.48
C ASP A 137 -19.68 -13.25 -5.78
N GLY A 138 -19.69 -12.91 -7.07
CA GLY A 138 -19.77 -11.54 -7.52
C GLY A 138 -21.21 -11.12 -7.80
N THR A 139 -21.90 -10.55 -6.83
CA THR A 139 -23.00 -9.64 -7.15
C THR A 139 -22.42 -8.37 -7.76
N PRO A 140 -22.99 -7.85 -8.88
CA PRO A 140 -22.52 -6.58 -9.44
C PRO A 140 -22.72 -5.45 -8.43
N PRO A 141 -21.75 -4.55 -8.25
CA PRO A 141 -21.89 -3.42 -7.34
C PRO A 141 -22.98 -2.48 -7.85
N GLU A 142 -23.88 -2.06 -6.96
CA GLU A 142 -24.82 -0.97 -7.23
C GLU A 142 -24.05 0.31 -7.62
N ALA A 143 -24.54 1.00 -8.65
CA ALA A 143 -23.97 2.26 -9.13
C ALA A 143 -24.44 3.42 -8.23
N PHE A 144 -23.60 3.81 -7.27
CA PHE A 144 -23.76 5.03 -6.48
C PHE A 144 -23.09 6.23 -7.17
N GLY A 145 -23.63 7.46 -6.94
CA GLY A 145 -23.09 8.70 -7.47
C GLY A 145 -21.59 8.85 -7.18
N ARG A 146 -20.80 9.20 -8.21
CA ARG A 146 -19.34 9.28 -8.13
C ARG A 146 -18.94 10.66 -7.61
N PHE A 147 -18.56 10.75 -6.34
CA PHE A 147 -17.89 11.92 -5.77
C PHE A 147 -16.36 11.69 -5.79
N GLU A 148 -15.61 12.70 -6.24
CA GLU A 148 -14.15 12.70 -6.20
C GLU A 148 -13.64 14.09 -5.85
N ALA A 149 -12.73 14.21 -4.88
CA ALA A 149 -12.08 15.46 -4.54
C ALA A 149 -11.21 15.98 -5.70
N ALA A 150 -11.20 17.30 -5.89
CA ALA A 150 -10.51 17.91 -7.04
C ALA A 150 -8.98 17.82 -6.92
N ALA A 151 -8.45 17.94 -5.70
CA ALA A 151 -7.02 17.93 -5.46
C ALA A 151 -6.66 17.06 -4.23
N ARG A 152 -5.37 16.72 -4.11
CA ARG A 152 -4.85 16.05 -2.91
C ARG A 152 -5.14 16.87 -1.67
N ASN A 153 -5.33 16.20 -0.56
CA ASN A 153 -5.63 16.80 0.74
C ASN A 153 -6.91 17.66 0.78
N ASP A 154 -7.74 17.69 -0.26
CA ASP A 154 -9.08 18.29 -0.17
C ASP A 154 -9.97 17.50 0.79
N ARG A 155 -9.86 16.17 0.75
CA ARG A 155 -10.61 15.27 1.62
C ARG A 155 -9.87 13.98 1.89
N TRP A 156 -9.76 13.63 3.16
CA TRP A 156 -9.42 12.28 3.56
C TRP A 156 -10.67 11.55 4.03
N THR A 157 -10.78 10.28 3.70
CA THR A 157 -11.84 9.41 4.23
C THR A 157 -11.21 8.45 5.22
N GLY A 158 -11.69 8.48 6.46
CA GLY A 158 -11.23 7.63 7.56
C GLY A 158 -12.23 6.54 7.90
N ASP A 159 -11.72 5.34 8.23
CA ASP A 159 -12.54 4.22 8.71
C ASP A 159 -11.66 3.19 9.46
N ALA A 160 -12.30 2.24 10.15
CA ALA A 160 -11.64 1.17 10.87
C ALA A 160 -11.96 -0.20 10.27
N LEU A 161 -10.95 -1.07 10.20
CA LEU A 161 -11.08 -2.46 9.76
C LEU A 161 -10.77 -3.40 10.92
N HIS A 162 -11.69 -4.31 11.23
CA HIS A 162 -11.43 -5.42 12.15
C HIS A 162 -10.43 -6.40 11.51
N GLY A 163 -9.30 -6.61 12.17
CA GLY A 163 -8.22 -7.47 11.72
C GLY A 163 -8.19 -8.85 12.38
N PRO A 164 -7.13 -9.63 12.13
CA PRO A 164 -6.91 -10.92 12.76
C PRO A 164 -6.52 -10.77 14.22
N GLN A 165 -6.51 -11.88 14.94
CA GLN A 165 -5.87 -11.95 16.24
C GLN A 165 -4.35 -12.04 16.06
N ILE A 166 -3.61 -11.19 16.76
CA ILE A 166 -2.15 -11.22 16.84
C ILE A 166 -1.76 -11.29 18.30
N GLY A 167 -1.02 -12.33 18.69
CA GLY A 167 -0.69 -12.56 20.09
C GLY A 167 -1.94 -12.71 20.97
N GLY A 168 -2.92 -13.51 20.53
CA GLY A 168 -4.15 -13.79 21.28
C GLY A 168 -5.16 -12.63 21.35
N ALA A 169 -4.82 -11.42 20.91
CA ALA A 169 -5.68 -10.24 20.98
C ALA A 169 -6.18 -9.78 19.60
N LYS A 170 -7.42 -9.34 19.52
CA LYS A 170 -8.01 -8.72 18.31
C LYS A 170 -7.22 -7.48 17.90
N THR A 171 -7.13 -7.25 16.59
CA THR A 171 -6.51 -6.05 16.04
C THR A 171 -7.50 -5.25 15.22
N TYR A 172 -7.23 -3.94 15.12
CA TYR A 172 -8.03 -2.97 14.39
C TYR A 172 -7.11 -2.10 13.56
N LEU A 173 -7.37 -1.96 12.28
CA LEU A 173 -6.65 -1.03 11.41
C LEU A 173 -7.44 0.27 11.32
N PHE A 174 -6.90 1.35 11.84
CA PHE A 174 -7.36 2.70 11.49
C PHE A 174 -6.62 3.14 10.23
N ALA A 175 -7.37 3.66 9.26
CA ALA A 175 -6.82 4.07 7.98
C ALA A 175 -7.50 5.33 7.46
N PHE A 176 -6.70 6.20 6.84
CA PHE A 176 -7.14 7.40 6.13
C PHE A 176 -6.65 7.33 4.69
N ILE A 177 -7.57 7.45 3.75
CA ILE A 177 -7.28 7.48 2.31
C ILE A 177 -7.56 8.86 1.74
N ASP A 178 -6.65 9.38 0.94
CA ASP A 178 -6.88 10.61 0.19
C ASP A 178 -7.89 10.36 -0.94
N ASP A 179 -8.96 11.13 -0.94
CA ASP A 179 -10.10 10.93 -1.84
C ASP A 179 -9.73 11.16 -3.30
N HIS A 180 -8.80 12.07 -3.59
CA HIS A 180 -8.31 12.37 -4.93
C HIS A 180 -7.38 11.29 -5.46
N SER A 181 -6.30 11.02 -4.76
CA SER A 181 -5.21 10.17 -5.25
C SER A 181 -5.40 8.68 -4.97
N ARG A 182 -6.25 8.32 -4.02
CA ARG A 182 -6.36 6.97 -3.43
C ARG A 182 -5.13 6.57 -2.62
N LEU A 183 -4.22 7.52 -2.33
CA LEU A 183 -3.08 7.27 -1.46
C LEU A 183 -3.55 6.94 -0.05
N LEU A 184 -3.02 5.90 0.54
CA LEU A 184 -3.18 5.66 1.96
C LEU A 184 -2.25 6.62 2.70
N VAL A 185 -2.83 7.64 3.30
CA VAL A 185 -2.09 8.78 3.87
C VAL A 185 -1.77 8.58 5.34
N GLY A 186 -2.67 7.99 6.11
CA GLY A 186 -2.49 7.71 7.53
C GLY A 186 -3.03 6.33 7.88
N TYR A 187 -2.28 5.56 8.67
CA TYR A 187 -2.67 4.20 9.03
C TYR A 187 -1.94 3.71 10.27
N ARG A 188 -2.62 2.87 11.04
CA ARG A 188 -2.02 2.16 12.16
C ARG A 188 -2.88 0.99 12.61
N TRP A 189 -2.25 -0.14 12.88
CA TRP A 189 -2.86 -1.24 13.60
C TRP A 189 -2.81 -0.98 15.10
N GLY A 190 -3.88 -1.32 15.81
CA GLY A 190 -4.02 -1.20 17.25
C GLY A 190 -4.81 -2.36 17.84
N ARG A 191 -4.84 -2.47 19.18
CA ARG A 191 -5.52 -3.55 19.89
C ARG A 191 -6.93 -3.20 20.38
N ALA A 192 -7.36 -1.98 20.17
CA ALA A 192 -8.71 -1.52 20.49
C ALA A 192 -9.20 -0.52 19.44
N GLU A 193 -10.51 -0.44 19.30
CA GLU A 193 -11.18 0.56 18.48
C GLU A 193 -11.47 1.78 19.35
N ASP A 194 -10.46 2.63 19.51
CA ASP A 194 -10.52 3.81 20.37
C ASP A 194 -9.86 5.06 19.73
N THR A 195 -10.10 6.20 20.36
CA THR A 195 -9.63 7.50 19.88
C THR A 195 -8.10 7.61 19.88
N VAL A 196 -7.41 7.01 20.84
CA VAL A 196 -5.92 7.06 20.93
C VAL A 196 -5.28 6.46 19.68
N ARG A 197 -5.78 5.31 19.23
CA ARG A 197 -5.26 4.61 18.06
C ARG A 197 -5.67 5.26 16.75
N LEU A 198 -6.88 5.79 16.70
CA LEU A 198 -7.34 6.61 15.59
C LEU A 198 -6.44 7.85 15.43
N GLU A 199 -6.17 8.57 16.52
CA GLU A 199 -5.30 9.74 16.52
C GLU A 199 -3.86 9.39 16.14
N ALA A 200 -3.34 8.23 16.54
CA ALA A 200 -2.03 7.77 16.12
C ALA A 200 -1.94 7.57 14.59
N ALA A 201 -2.99 7.01 13.96
CA ALA A 201 -3.08 6.89 12.50
C ALA A 201 -3.21 8.27 11.83
N PHE A 202 -4.01 9.16 12.39
CA PHE A 202 -4.19 10.52 11.87
C PHE A 202 -2.91 11.35 11.97
N ARG A 203 -2.22 11.31 13.13
CA ARG A 203 -0.92 11.96 13.35
C ARG A 203 0.14 11.49 12.35
N HIS A 204 0.20 10.19 12.07
CA HIS A 204 1.09 9.63 11.03
C HIS A 204 0.83 10.27 9.66
N GLY A 205 -0.44 10.37 9.25
CA GLY A 205 -0.83 11.01 7.99
C GLY A 205 -0.45 12.50 7.94
N LEU A 206 -0.78 13.25 8.98
CA LEU A 206 -0.47 14.69 9.07
C LEU A 206 1.02 14.96 8.95
N SER A 207 1.85 14.18 9.66
CA SER A 207 3.31 14.35 9.67
C SER A 207 3.95 14.03 8.32
N SER A 208 3.40 13.07 7.56
CA SER A 208 4.02 12.56 6.34
C SER A 208 3.40 13.11 5.05
N ARG A 209 2.11 13.49 5.06
CA ARG A 209 1.34 13.86 3.85
C ARG A 209 0.72 15.25 3.92
N GLY A 210 0.80 15.91 5.08
CA GLY A 210 0.27 17.27 5.31
C GLY A 210 -1.16 17.30 5.82
N VAL A 211 -1.67 18.53 6.03
CA VAL A 211 -2.99 18.75 6.61
C VAL A 211 -4.07 18.68 5.52
N PRO A 212 -5.13 17.87 5.69
CA PRO A 212 -6.27 17.87 4.78
C PRO A 212 -7.21 19.05 5.07
N ARG A 213 -7.91 19.53 4.03
CA ARG A 213 -8.98 20.52 4.20
C ARG A 213 -10.17 19.95 4.98
N SER A 214 -10.48 18.68 4.76
CA SER A 214 -11.57 17.99 5.44
C SER A 214 -11.29 16.51 5.66
N VAL A 215 -11.84 15.96 6.74
CA VAL A 215 -11.83 14.53 7.04
C VAL A 215 -13.26 14.04 7.08
N TYR A 216 -13.58 13.00 6.30
CA TYR A 216 -14.87 12.34 6.25
C TYR A 216 -14.80 11.00 6.96
N VAL A 217 -15.62 10.81 7.99
CA VAL A 217 -15.63 9.62 8.86
C VAL A 217 -17.07 9.16 9.14
N ASP A 218 -17.20 8.00 9.74
CA ASP A 218 -18.50 7.55 10.24
C ASP A 218 -18.83 8.18 11.62
N ASN A 219 -19.97 7.74 12.21
CA ASN A 219 -20.42 8.18 13.53
C ASN A 219 -19.94 7.24 14.65
N GLY A 220 -18.92 6.42 14.42
CA GLY A 220 -18.34 5.55 15.44
C GLY A 220 -17.82 6.34 16.64
N ALA A 221 -17.85 5.74 17.83
CA ALA A 221 -17.48 6.41 19.07
C ALA A 221 -16.09 7.09 19.05
N ALA A 222 -15.12 6.47 18.38
CA ALA A 222 -13.77 7.02 18.26
C ALA A 222 -13.74 8.31 17.42
N TYR A 223 -14.64 8.44 16.44
CA TYR A 223 -14.69 9.58 15.52
C TYR A 223 -15.51 10.78 16.03
N VAL A 224 -16.38 10.58 17.02
CA VAL A 224 -17.15 11.67 17.66
C VAL A 224 -16.51 12.13 18.98
N ALA A 225 -15.38 11.55 19.36
CA ALA A 225 -14.71 11.88 20.62
C ALA A 225 -14.12 13.30 20.62
N SER A 226 -14.20 13.98 21.76
CA SER A 226 -13.70 15.34 21.94
C SER A 226 -12.23 15.56 21.53
N PRO A 227 -11.28 14.62 21.76
CA PRO A 227 -9.91 14.78 21.31
C PRO A 227 -9.79 14.97 19.80
N LEU A 228 -10.43 14.12 18.99
CA LEU A 228 -10.38 14.25 17.53
C LEU A 228 -11.00 15.57 17.04
N LEU A 229 -12.12 16.01 17.66
CA LEU A 229 -12.74 17.29 17.36
C LEU A 229 -11.75 18.45 17.63
N ARG A 230 -11.07 18.40 18.79
CA ARG A 230 -10.06 19.38 19.15
C ARG A 230 -8.88 19.38 18.16
N THR A 231 -8.33 18.22 17.84
CA THR A 231 -7.25 18.06 16.86
C THR A 231 -7.62 18.69 15.52
N CYS A 232 -8.81 18.40 15.02
CA CYS A 232 -9.31 18.98 13.77
C CYS A 232 -9.48 20.50 13.87
N ALA A 233 -10.02 21.00 14.98
CA ALA A 233 -10.21 22.46 15.20
C ALA A 233 -8.88 23.20 15.25
N VAL A 234 -7.89 22.70 15.98
CA VAL A 234 -6.53 23.31 16.11
C VAL A 234 -5.84 23.38 14.75
N LEU A 235 -5.97 22.34 13.93
CA LEU A 235 -5.33 22.26 12.61
C LEU A 235 -6.16 22.88 11.48
N GLY A 236 -7.34 23.43 11.76
CA GLY A 236 -8.22 24.01 10.76
C GLY A 236 -8.85 22.97 9.81
N VAL A 237 -8.92 21.71 10.23
CA VAL A 237 -9.49 20.60 9.46
C VAL A 237 -11.01 20.52 9.69
N ARG A 238 -11.79 20.52 8.62
CA ARG A 238 -13.23 20.33 8.73
C ARG A 238 -13.57 18.85 8.90
N LEU A 239 -14.01 18.45 10.08
CA LEU A 239 -14.52 17.11 10.34
C LEU A 239 -15.97 16.98 9.81
N VAL A 240 -16.21 15.96 9.00
CA VAL A 240 -17.52 15.69 8.38
C VAL A 240 -17.92 14.25 8.69
N HIS A 241 -19.04 14.08 9.34
CA HIS A 241 -19.60 12.77 9.65
C HIS A 241 -20.54 12.29 8.54
N SER A 242 -20.54 11.00 8.27
CA SER A 242 -21.43 10.38 7.29
C SER A 242 -22.89 10.48 7.76
N THR A 243 -23.78 10.78 6.83
CA THR A 243 -25.22 10.71 7.11
C THR A 243 -25.63 9.24 7.24
N PRO A 244 -26.36 8.84 8.30
CA PRO A 244 -26.85 7.48 8.44
C PRO A 244 -27.60 7.01 7.19
N ARG A 245 -27.32 5.78 6.74
CA ARG A 245 -27.91 5.15 5.53
C ARG A 245 -27.54 5.79 4.18
N ARG A 246 -26.54 6.70 4.13
CA ARG A 246 -25.95 7.19 2.89
C ARG A 246 -24.48 6.82 2.81
N PRO A 247 -24.11 5.70 2.15
CA PRO A 247 -22.74 5.24 2.04
C PRO A 247 -21.90 6.05 1.03
N GLU A 248 -22.48 7.11 0.46
CA GLU A 248 -21.83 7.97 -0.51
C GLU A 248 -20.55 8.59 0.09
N GLY A 249 -19.40 8.27 -0.50
CA GLY A 249 -18.08 8.72 -0.06
C GLY A 249 -17.24 7.67 0.68
N ARG A 250 -17.79 6.59 1.23
CA ARG A 250 -17.04 5.52 1.92
C ARG A 250 -16.56 4.42 0.98
N GLY A 251 -17.13 4.27 -0.20
CA GLY A 251 -16.82 3.17 -1.13
C GLY A 251 -15.34 3.06 -1.51
N LYS A 252 -14.54 4.14 -1.37
CA LYS A 252 -13.11 4.14 -1.66
C LYS A 252 -12.31 3.45 -0.56
N ILE A 253 -12.57 3.78 0.71
CA ILE A 253 -11.91 3.14 1.85
C ILE A 253 -12.38 1.70 2.03
N GLU A 254 -13.65 1.41 1.77
CA GLU A 254 -14.19 0.04 1.77
C GLU A 254 -13.50 -0.83 0.70
N ARG A 255 -13.26 -0.29 -0.51
CA ARG A 255 -12.49 -0.96 -1.56
C ARG A 255 -11.04 -1.17 -1.15
N PHE A 256 -10.43 -0.20 -0.48
CA PHE A 256 -9.11 -0.35 0.11
C PHE A 256 -9.09 -1.49 1.14
N PHE A 257 -10.04 -1.53 2.08
CA PHE A 257 -10.13 -2.60 3.07
C PHE A 257 -10.34 -3.98 2.45
N ARG A 258 -11.10 -4.06 1.34
CA ARG A 258 -11.16 -5.30 0.56
C ARG A 258 -9.78 -5.70 0.04
N THR A 259 -9.00 -4.75 -0.48
CA THR A 259 -7.63 -5.00 -0.93
C THR A 259 -6.74 -5.46 0.21
N VAL A 260 -6.86 -4.87 1.41
CA VAL A 260 -6.15 -5.33 2.62
C VAL A 260 -6.50 -6.78 2.96
N ARG A 261 -7.79 -7.13 2.97
CA ARG A 261 -8.24 -8.50 3.25
C ARG A 261 -7.72 -9.49 2.21
N ASP A 262 -7.79 -9.13 0.92
CA ASP A 262 -7.50 -10.04 -0.18
C ASP A 262 -6.00 -10.19 -0.46
N GLN A 263 -5.15 -9.25 -0.01
CA GLN A 263 -3.74 -9.22 -0.36
C GLN A 263 -2.80 -9.22 0.84
N PHE A 264 -3.07 -8.43 1.86
CA PHE A 264 -2.22 -8.35 3.04
C PHE A 264 -2.59 -9.40 4.09
N LEU A 265 -3.86 -9.45 4.52
CA LEU A 265 -4.28 -10.38 5.57
C LEU A 265 -4.21 -11.86 5.15
N VAL A 266 -4.25 -12.12 3.87
CA VAL A 266 -4.02 -13.48 3.31
C VAL A 266 -2.60 -13.96 3.62
N GLU A 267 -1.61 -13.07 3.52
CA GLU A 267 -0.21 -13.39 3.81
C GLU A 267 0.07 -13.44 5.32
N ILE A 268 -0.54 -12.54 6.09
CA ILE A 268 -0.50 -12.59 7.57
C ILE A 268 -1.05 -13.92 8.11
N GLY A 269 -2.03 -14.51 7.43
CA GLY A 269 -2.56 -15.82 7.82
C GLY A 269 -1.56 -16.98 7.66
N LEU A 270 -0.54 -16.81 6.82
CA LEU A 270 0.54 -17.80 6.63
C LEU A 270 1.73 -17.53 7.53
N HIS A 271 2.09 -16.26 7.68
CA HIS A 271 3.24 -15.79 8.44
C HIS A 271 2.78 -14.69 9.41
N PRO A 272 2.09 -15.06 10.49
CA PRO A 272 1.64 -14.09 11.48
C PRO A 272 2.86 -13.47 12.18
N PRO A 273 2.88 -12.14 12.34
CA PRO A 273 3.92 -11.51 13.16
C PRO A 273 3.71 -11.82 14.64
N ASP A 274 4.80 -11.81 15.39
CA ASP A 274 4.78 -12.13 16.84
C ASP A 274 4.01 -11.09 17.66
N ASP A 275 4.07 -9.82 17.19
CA ASP A 275 3.49 -8.70 17.92
C ASP A 275 2.88 -7.62 17.01
N LEU A 276 2.28 -6.63 17.66
CA LEU A 276 1.67 -5.49 16.96
C LEU A 276 2.70 -4.59 16.26
N ALA A 277 3.92 -4.51 16.76
CA ALA A 277 4.99 -3.74 16.14
C ALA A 277 5.41 -4.38 14.80
N GLY A 278 5.59 -5.69 14.79
CA GLY A 278 5.80 -6.48 13.57
C GLY A 278 4.66 -6.33 12.57
N MET A 279 3.40 -6.38 13.05
CA MET A 279 2.22 -6.15 12.20
C MET A 279 2.25 -4.76 11.54
N ASN A 280 2.57 -3.71 12.28
CA ASN A 280 2.68 -2.35 11.76
C ASN A 280 3.86 -2.21 10.79
N ARG A 281 5.02 -2.81 11.08
CA ARG A 281 6.19 -2.81 10.20
C ARG A 281 5.88 -3.46 8.85
N LEU A 282 5.31 -4.67 8.85
CA LEU A 282 4.92 -5.39 7.64
C LEU A 282 3.87 -4.62 6.83
N PHE A 283 2.89 -4.02 7.52
CA PHE A 283 1.85 -3.24 6.87
C PHE A 283 2.41 -1.97 6.22
N THR A 284 3.30 -1.25 6.90
CA THR A 284 3.98 -0.08 6.35
C THR A 284 4.76 -0.44 5.09
N GLY A 285 5.58 -1.51 5.13
CA GLY A 285 6.28 -1.99 3.95
C GLY A 285 5.34 -2.31 2.78
N TRP A 286 4.26 -3.03 3.05
CA TRP A 286 3.26 -3.37 2.02
C TRP A 286 2.53 -2.14 1.46
N VAL A 287 2.15 -1.19 2.31
CA VAL A 287 1.48 0.04 1.86
C VAL A 287 2.38 0.88 0.98
N GLU A 288 3.59 1.18 1.44
CA GLU A 288 4.48 2.13 0.75
C GLU A 288 5.11 1.51 -0.51
N THR A 289 5.39 0.22 -0.51
CA THR A 289 6.07 -0.46 -1.63
C THR A 289 5.09 -1.08 -2.63
N VAL A 290 3.93 -1.57 -2.17
CA VAL A 290 2.99 -2.30 -3.03
C VAL A 290 1.74 -1.48 -3.32
N TYR A 291 0.97 -1.08 -2.29
CA TYR A 291 -0.32 -0.45 -2.51
C TYR A 291 -0.18 0.94 -3.14
N ASN A 292 0.63 1.81 -2.54
CA ASN A 292 0.81 3.19 -2.98
C ASN A 292 1.55 3.31 -4.33
N GLN A 293 2.29 2.27 -4.75
CA GLN A 293 3.06 2.24 -6.00
C GLN A 293 2.37 1.47 -7.13
N ARG A 294 1.30 0.75 -6.86
CA ARG A 294 0.57 0.01 -7.89
C ARG A 294 -0.41 0.91 -8.65
N THR A 295 -0.42 0.82 -9.98
CA THR A 295 -1.40 1.54 -10.81
C THR A 295 -2.83 1.19 -10.39
N HIS A 296 -3.59 2.21 -10.00
CA HIS A 296 -4.98 2.09 -9.61
C HIS A 296 -5.87 2.05 -10.85
N THR A 297 -6.78 1.07 -10.94
CA THR A 297 -7.60 0.81 -12.15
C THR A 297 -8.52 1.96 -12.54
N GLU A 298 -8.99 2.76 -11.59
CA GLU A 298 -9.89 3.89 -11.87
C GLU A 298 -9.16 5.14 -12.33
N THR A 299 -7.95 5.38 -11.79
CA THR A 299 -7.21 6.61 -12.04
C THR A 299 -6.15 6.44 -13.14
N GLY A 300 -5.80 5.21 -13.48
CA GLY A 300 -4.74 4.90 -14.45
C GLY A 300 -3.32 5.27 -13.98
N GLN A 301 -3.18 5.78 -12.76
CA GLN A 301 -1.93 6.22 -12.16
C GLN A 301 -1.68 5.48 -10.83
N THR A 302 -0.45 5.50 -10.34
CA THR A 302 -0.18 5.05 -8.97
C THR A 302 -0.71 6.08 -7.98
N PRO A 303 -1.24 5.67 -6.81
CA PRO A 303 -1.67 6.61 -5.78
C PRO A 303 -0.58 7.62 -5.40
N MET A 304 0.67 7.18 -5.27
CA MET A 304 1.80 8.04 -4.96
C MET A 304 2.05 9.07 -6.05
N ALA A 305 2.13 8.68 -7.32
CA ALA A 305 2.35 9.61 -8.43
C ALA A 305 1.22 10.64 -8.53
N ARG A 306 -0.04 10.19 -8.39
CA ARG A 306 -1.19 11.09 -8.43
C ARG A 306 -1.24 12.07 -7.28
N PHE A 307 -0.81 11.65 -6.09
CA PHE A 307 -0.67 12.52 -4.93
C PHE A 307 0.44 13.54 -5.14
N THR A 308 1.61 13.12 -5.61
CA THR A 308 2.79 13.98 -5.79
C THR A 308 2.56 15.02 -6.89
N ASN A 309 1.93 14.63 -8.02
CA ASN A 309 1.73 15.48 -9.21
C ASN A 309 0.53 16.43 -9.09
N SER A 310 -0.08 16.60 -7.94
CA SER A 310 -1.29 17.43 -7.74
C SER A 310 -1.06 18.95 -7.83
N GLY A 311 0.15 19.40 -8.11
CA GLY A 311 0.45 20.82 -8.40
C GLY A 311 0.55 21.73 -7.16
N VAL A 312 -0.15 21.47 -6.07
CA VAL A 312 -0.11 22.26 -4.82
C VAL A 312 0.76 21.54 -3.80
N PRO A 313 1.79 22.18 -3.19
CA PRO A 313 2.59 21.54 -2.14
C PRO A 313 1.71 21.19 -0.92
N PRO A 314 1.95 20.05 -0.24
CA PRO A 314 1.22 19.71 0.97
C PRO A 314 1.63 20.68 2.10
N ALA A 315 0.65 21.17 2.85
CA ALA A 315 0.91 21.95 4.06
C ALA A 315 1.33 21.00 5.18
N ILE A 316 2.64 20.82 5.38
CA ILE A 316 3.16 19.97 6.47
C ILE A 316 3.16 20.81 7.75
N PRO A 317 2.46 20.40 8.82
CA PRO A 317 2.44 21.12 10.08
C PRO A 317 3.79 20.96 10.79
N SER A 318 4.19 21.99 11.57
CA SER A 318 5.39 21.89 12.39
C SER A 318 5.21 20.82 13.49
N PRO A 319 6.30 20.22 14.01
CA PRO A 319 6.23 19.29 15.13
C PRO A 319 5.50 19.88 16.35
N ALA A 320 5.70 21.18 16.64
CA ALA A 320 5.02 21.88 17.72
C ALA A 320 3.50 22.01 17.47
N ALA A 321 3.09 22.31 16.23
CA ALA A 321 1.67 22.37 15.87
C ALA A 321 1.00 20.98 15.98
N ILE A 322 1.69 19.91 15.59
CA ILE A 322 1.21 18.54 15.77
C ILE A 322 1.09 18.23 17.26
N HIS A 323 2.13 18.52 18.05
CA HIS A 323 2.11 18.25 19.49
C HIS A 323 0.91 18.95 20.15
N GLU A 324 0.74 20.26 19.94
CA GLU A 324 -0.39 21.01 20.50
C GLU A 324 -1.76 20.46 20.06
N ALA A 325 -1.88 20.05 18.80
CA ALA A 325 -3.15 19.53 18.28
C ALA A 325 -3.58 18.22 18.94
N PHE A 326 -2.64 17.34 19.31
CA PHE A 326 -2.91 16.03 19.90
C PHE A 326 -2.89 16.01 21.43
N LEU A 327 -2.75 17.15 22.09
CA LEU A 327 -2.91 17.23 23.54
C LEU A 327 -4.37 16.97 23.94
N TRP A 328 -4.55 16.17 24.95
CA TRP A 328 -5.85 15.94 25.58
C TRP A 328 -6.03 16.87 26.77
N SER A 329 -7.26 17.10 27.17
CA SER A 329 -7.56 17.85 28.38
C SER A 329 -8.60 17.16 29.23
N GLU A 330 -8.42 17.20 30.54
CA GLU A 330 -9.36 16.72 31.52
C GLU A 330 -9.51 17.73 32.67
N LYS A 331 -10.75 17.98 33.10
CA LYS A 331 -10.99 18.83 34.24
C LYS A 331 -10.77 18.06 35.54
N ARG A 332 -9.97 18.60 36.45
CA ARG A 332 -9.67 18.03 37.77
C ARG A 332 -9.81 19.09 38.83
N ARG A 333 -10.31 18.70 40.03
CA ARG A 333 -10.32 19.59 41.19
C ARG A 333 -8.99 19.48 41.91
N VAL A 334 -8.39 20.61 42.22
CA VAL A 334 -7.17 20.69 43.01
C VAL A 334 -7.46 20.38 44.48
N THR A 335 -6.71 19.47 45.06
CA THR A 335 -6.85 19.03 46.44
C THR A 335 -6.36 20.11 47.43
N LYS A 336 -6.64 19.92 48.75
CA LYS A 336 -6.13 20.80 49.79
C LYS A 336 -4.60 20.81 49.91
N THR A 337 -3.94 19.79 49.35
CA THR A 337 -2.49 19.66 49.32
C THR A 337 -1.88 20.17 48.02
N ALA A 338 -2.60 21.04 47.32
CA ALA A 338 -2.17 21.58 46.02
C ALA A 338 -1.77 20.51 45.01
N THR A 339 -2.53 19.41 44.94
CA THR A 339 -2.26 18.32 43.98
C THR A 339 -3.48 17.99 43.10
N VAL A 340 -3.21 17.46 41.90
CA VAL A 340 -4.22 16.91 41.02
C VAL A 340 -3.88 15.45 40.71
N SER A 341 -4.92 14.60 40.65
CA SER A 341 -4.78 13.21 40.22
C SER A 341 -5.28 13.06 38.80
N LEU A 342 -4.45 12.53 37.90
CA LEU A 342 -4.77 12.27 36.52
C LEU A 342 -4.31 10.87 36.10
N LEU A 343 -5.25 10.01 35.71
CA LEU A 343 -4.99 8.66 35.18
C LEU A 343 -4.07 7.79 36.07
N GLY A 344 -4.13 7.99 37.39
CA GLY A 344 -3.32 7.27 38.37
C GLY A 344 -1.98 7.91 38.71
N ASN A 345 -1.68 9.07 38.14
CA ASN A 345 -0.53 9.91 38.48
C ASN A 345 -0.98 11.05 39.39
N ILE A 346 -0.07 11.57 40.20
CA ILE A 346 -0.31 12.71 41.08
C ILE A 346 0.71 13.80 40.73
N PHE A 347 0.21 14.99 40.50
CA PHE A 347 1.00 16.16 40.16
C PHE A 347 0.77 17.27 41.19
N GLU A 348 1.82 17.91 41.64
CA GLU A 348 1.77 19.15 42.41
C GLU A 348 1.52 20.31 41.47
N VAL A 349 0.63 21.22 41.87
CA VAL A 349 0.23 22.39 41.11
C VAL A 349 0.32 23.61 41.99
N ASP A 350 0.20 24.80 41.41
CA ASP A 350 0.26 26.05 42.18
C ASP A 350 -0.78 26.06 43.32
N ALA A 351 -0.34 26.43 44.52
CA ALA A 351 -1.17 26.49 45.73
C ALA A 351 -2.34 27.46 45.61
N VAL A 352 -2.24 28.50 44.77
CA VAL A 352 -3.32 29.42 44.45
C VAL A 352 -4.54 28.73 43.85
N LEU A 353 -4.36 27.57 43.26
CA LEU A 353 -5.41 26.80 42.61
C LEU A 353 -6.15 25.83 43.56
N VAL A 354 -5.79 25.78 44.85
CA VAL A 354 -6.42 24.88 45.82
C VAL A 354 -7.94 25.10 45.86
N GLY A 355 -8.67 24.00 45.74
CA GLY A 355 -10.13 24.01 45.71
C GLY A 355 -10.76 24.40 44.37
N GLN A 356 -9.98 24.90 43.42
CA GLN A 356 -10.45 25.24 42.07
C GLN A 356 -10.54 24.00 41.16
N THR A 357 -11.37 24.09 40.14
CA THR A 357 -11.39 23.11 39.05
C THR A 357 -10.51 23.61 37.91
N VAL A 358 -9.42 22.94 37.66
CA VAL A 358 -8.44 23.25 36.62
C VAL A 358 -8.58 22.30 35.45
N GLU A 359 -8.13 22.72 34.29
CA GLU A 359 -7.97 21.89 33.09
C GLU A 359 -6.51 21.40 33.05
N CYS A 360 -6.36 20.06 33.12
CA CYS A 360 -5.08 19.39 32.94
C CYS A 360 -4.93 19.02 31.47
N VAL A 361 -3.94 19.59 30.80
CA VAL A 361 -3.62 19.35 29.39
C VAL A 361 -2.40 18.45 29.33
N PHE A 362 -2.47 17.36 28.57
CA PHE A 362 -1.45 16.32 28.56
C PHE A 362 -1.39 15.57 27.22
N ASP A 363 -0.23 15.00 26.90
CA ASP A 363 -0.08 14.04 25.80
C ASP A 363 -0.56 12.65 26.27
N PRO A 364 -1.55 12.01 25.61
CA PRO A 364 -2.01 10.66 25.98
C PRO A 364 -0.92 9.58 25.84
N PHE A 365 0.13 9.85 25.07
CA PHE A 365 1.27 8.95 24.89
C PHE A 365 2.41 9.20 25.88
N ASP A 366 2.41 10.35 26.57
CA ASP A 366 3.36 10.72 27.60
C ASP A 366 2.64 11.39 28.78
N LEU A 367 2.38 10.61 29.83
CA LEU A 367 1.72 11.08 31.06
C LEU A 367 2.72 11.52 32.14
N THR A 368 3.97 11.78 31.79
CA THR A 368 4.98 12.22 32.76
C THR A 368 4.90 13.71 33.04
N SER A 369 4.34 14.49 32.15
CA SER A 369 4.15 15.93 32.30
C SER A 369 2.71 16.35 31.97
N ILE A 370 2.22 17.38 32.67
CA ILE A 370 0.92 18.00 32.38
C ILE A 370 1.05 19.52 32.44
N GLU A 371 0.33 20.23 31.56
CA GLU A 371 0.12 21.65 31.67
C GLU A 371 -1.19 21.91 32.42
N VAL A 372 -1.18 22.84 33.36
CA VAL A 372 -2.35 23.22 34.15
C VAL A 372 -2.89 24.56 33.64
N ARG A 373 -4.17 24.59 33.28
CA ARG A 373 -4.88 25.80 32.83
C ARG A 373 -6.06 26.11 33.75
N TYR A 374 -6.20 27.38 34.11
CA TYR A 374 -7.36 27.86 34.86
C TYR A 374 -7.99 29.04 34.13
N GLN A 375 -9.29 28.97 33.85
CA GLN A 375 -10.00 29.99 33.07
C GLN A 375 -9.32 30.30 31.72
N ASN A 376 -8.88 29.29 31.00
CA ASN A 376 -8.13 29.35 29.72
C ASN A 376 -6.74 30.04 29.82
N ARG A 377 -6.23 30.28 31.02
CA ARG A 377 -4.87 30.84 31.23
C ARG A 377 -3.91 29.72 31.67
N PRO A 378 -2.72 29.63 31.08
CA PRO A 378 -1.71 28.69 31.57
C PRO A 378 -1.24 29.09 32.96
N MET A 379 -1.27 28.12 33.89
CA MET A 379 -0.84 28.31 35.30
C MET A 379 0.45 27.56 35.61
N GLY A 380 1.14 27.08 34.57
CA GLY A 380 2.39 26.34 34.70
C GLY A 380 2.23 24.83 34.46
N GLN A 381 3.34 24.13 34.65
CA GLN A 381 3.36 22.65 34.53
C GLN A 381 3.15 22.01 35.90
N GLY A 382 2.41 20.90 35.92
CA GLY A 382 2.29 20.11 37.13
C GLY A 382 3.58 19.35 37.39
N ILE A 383 4.09 19.45 38.63
CA ILE A 383 5.30 18.74 39.07
C ILE A 383 4.93 17.31 39.47
N PRO A 384 5.49 16.28 38.86
CA PRO A 384 5.14 14.90 39.17
C PRO A 384 5.61 14.52 40.59
N GLN A 385 4.66 14.21 41.47
CA GLN A 385 4.94 13.64 42.81
C GLN A 385 4.94 12.12 42.81
N LYS A 386 4.00 11.52 42.05
CA LYS A 386 3.89 10.07 41.92
C LYS A 386 3.49 9.71 40.50
N ILE A 387 4.39 9.04 39.80
CA ILE A 387 4.10 8.48 38.46
C ILE A 387 3.81 6.98 38.61
N GLY A 388 2.54 6.61 38.57
CA GLY A 388 2.09 5.23 38.56
C GLY A 388 1.91 4.67 37.14
N ARG A 389 1.82 5.56 36.12
CA ARG A 389 1.64 5.19 34.73
C ARG A 389 2.32 6.21 33.80
N HIS A 390 3.09 5.68 32.85
CA HIS A 390 3.76 6.50 31.84
C HIS A 390 2.91 6.70 30.57
N THR A 391 1.92 5.80 30.35
CA THR A 391 1.02 5.85 29.19
C THR A 391 -0.41 5.55 29.59
N HIS A 392 -1.36 5.95 28.73
CA HIS A 392 -2.79 5.70 28.95
C HIS A 392 -3.11 4.20 29.12
N PRO A 393 -4.06 3.82 30.01
CA PRO A 393 -4.40 2.40 30.29
C PRO A 393 -4.77 1.57 29.07
N MET A 394 -5.37 2.15 28.04
CA MET A 394 -5.75 1.46 26.80
C MET A 394 -4.56 1.12 25.87
N ALA A 395 -3.33 1.50 26.20
CA ALA A 395 -2.15 1.36 25.33
C ALA A 395 -1.29 0.10 25.52
N ARG A 396 -1.74 -0.93 26.26
CA ARG A 396 -0.94 -2.13 26.59
C ARG A 396 -1.02 -3.27 25.57
N PRO A 397 0.08 -4.04 25.34
CA PRO A 397 0.13 -5.26 24.50
C PRO A 397 0.04 -6.58 25.29
N GLU A 398 -0.41 -7.67 24.66
CA GLU A 398 -0.55 -9.03 25.20
C GLU A 398 0.21 -10.10 24.38
N PRO A 399 0.59 -11.30 24.95
CA PRO A 399 1.47 -12.30 24.33
C PRO A 399 0.77 -13.42 23.51
N PRO A 400 1.47 -14.20 22.64
CA PRO A 400 0.92 -15.09 21.60
C PRO A 400 0.97 -16.61 21.84
N GLU A 401 0.21 -17.41 21.04
CA GLU A 401 0.25 -18.88 20.97
C GLU A 401 0.55 -19.41 19.55
N PRO A 402 1.12 -20.64 19.38
CA PRO A 402 1.65 -21.14 18.10
C PRO A 402 0.73 -22.07 17.30
N SER A 403 0.94 -22.20 15.96
CA SER A 403 0.24 -23.13 15.05
C SER A 403 1.13 -23.73 13.96
N ASP A 404 0.86 -25.01 13.57
CA ASP A 404 1.60 -25.83 12.61
C ASP A 404 0.92 -25.93 11.23
N THR A 405 1.63 -25.55 10.15
CA THR A 405 1.29 -25.88 8.74
C THR A 405 2.56 -25.88 7.85
N PRO A 406 2.70 -26.78 6.85
CA PRO A 406 3.90 -26.86 6.02
C PRO A 406 4.02 -25.67 5.05
N LYS A 407 5.18 -25.00 5.07
CA LYS A 407 5.42 -23.69 4.44
C LYS A 407 6.39 -23.79 3.24
N THR A 408 6.20 -22.97 2.20
CA THR A 408 7.13 -22.79 1.06
C THR A 408 8.45 -22.15 1.47
N GLY A 409 8.52 -21.55 2.67
CA GLY A 409 9.67 -20.77 3.15
C GLY A 409 9.72 -19.34 2.61
N ILE A 410 8.76 -18.91 1.78
CA ILE A 410 8.69 -17.54 1.25
C ILE A 410 7.78 -16.70 2.14
N ASP A 411 8.39 -15.84 2.94
CA ASP A 411 7.68 -14.79 3.69
C ASP A 411 7.66 -13.50 2.86
N TYR A 412 6.61 -13.37 2.04
CA TYR A 412 6.45 -12.25 1.12
C TYR A 412 6.42 -10.89 1.82
N LEU A 413 5.74 -10.79 2.96
CA LEU A 413 5.60 -9.50 3.64
C LEU A 413 6.91 -9.07 4.31
N THR A 414 7.69 -10.00 4.84
CA THR A 414 9.02 -9.70 5.36
C THR A 414 9.95 -9.23 4.24
N LEU A 415 9.96 -9.89 3.08
CA LEU A 415 10.74 -9.44 1.92
C LEU A 415 10.37 -8.01 1.48
N ILE A 416 9.08 -7.67 1.45
CA ILE A 416 8.62 -6.32 1.10
C ILE A 416 9.00 -5.30 2.18
N ALA A 417 8.91 -5.65 3.46
CA ALA A 417 9.32 -4.78 4.55
C ALA A 417 10.83 -4.50 4.52
N ASP A 418 11.64 -5.49 4.18
CA ASP A 418 13.09 -5.36 4.06
C ASP A 418 13.49 -4.50 2.84
N ILE A 419 12.76 -4.64 1.70
CA ILE A 419 12.93 -3.75 0.54
C ILE A 419 12.63 -2.30 0.94
N HIS A 420 11.50 -2.06 1.60
CA HIS A 420 11.13 -0.73 2.08
C HIS A 420 12.19 -0.15 3.02
N GLN A 421 12.68 -0.92 3.98
CA GLN A 421 13.74 -0.48 4.91
C GLN A 421 15.04 -0.19 4.18
N SER A 422 15.42 -1.01 3.18
CA SER A 422 16.59 -0.78 2.34
C SER A 422 16.47 0.54 1.56
N ASP A 423 15.30 0.84 1.01
CA ASP A 423 15.07 2.09 0.28
C ASP A 423 15.09 3.31 1.20
N LEU A 424 14.56 3.21 2.41
CA LEU A 424 14.70 4.25 3.44
C LEU A 424 16.17 4.49 3.80
N ASN A 425 16.97 3.43 3.96
CA ASN A 425 18.40 3.53 4.27
C ASN A 425 19.21 4.20 3.14
N LYS A 426 18.78 4.03 1.86
CA LYS A 426 19.40 4.73 0.72
C LYS A 426 19.07 6.23 0.71
N LEU A 427 17.84 6.59 1.10
CA LEU A 427 17.39 7.98 1.17
C LEU A 427 17.95 8.73 2.37
N THR A 428 18.21 8.01 3.47
CA THR A 428 18.79 8.55 4.69
C THR A 428 20.10 7.81 4.95
N PRO A 429 21.23 8.25 4.36
CA PRO A 429 22.50 7.62 4.65
C PRO A 429 22.73 7.66 6.17
N PRO A 430 23.22 6.57 6.77
CA PRO A 430 23.43 6.53 8.21
C PRO A 430 24.34 7.68 8.60
N THR A 431 23.81 8.63 9.37
CA THR A 431 24.60 9.67 9.99
C THR A 431 25.59 8.96 10.87
N ARG A 432 26.85 8.84 10.41
CA ARG A 432 27.92 8.28 11.22
C ARG A 432 28.21 9.26 12.32
N TYR A 433 27.68 9.01 13.50
CA TYR A 433 28.05 9.71 14.74
C TYR A 433 29.51 9.42 15.17
N ALA A 434 30.26 8.63 14.43
CA ALA A 434 31.67 8.29 14.69
C ALA A 434 32.65 9.48 14.61
N GLY A 435 32.17 10.71 14.47
CA GLY A 435 32.96 11.94 14.53
C GLY A 435 32.54 12.91 15.62
N LEU A 436 31.54 12.56 16.42
CA LEU A 436 31.25 13.31 17.65
C LEU A 436 32.26 12.83 18.70
N VAL A 437 33.21 13.68 18.98
CA VAL A 437 34.24 13.51 20.03
C VAL A 437 33.52 13.13 21.33
N GLU A 438 33.94 12.02 21.94
CA GLU A 438 33.61 11.72 23.31
C GLU A 438 34.20 12.84 24.19
N THR A 439 33.39 13.79 24.58
CA THR A 439 33.77 14.75 25.62
C THR A 439 33.69 13.97 26.92
N THR A 440 34.85 13.68 27.48
CA THR A 440 35.02 13.11 28.84
C THR A 440 34.74 14.18 29.89
N ASP A 441 33.62 14.85 29.82
CA ASP A 441 33.17 15.79 30.85
C ASP A 441 31.98 15.10 31.57
N PRO A 442 32.17 14.66 32.84
CA PRO A 442 31.14 13.93 33.59
C PRO A 442 29.91 14.74 33.95
N ASP A 443 29.88 16.06 33.69
CA ASP A 443 28.77 16.95 34.04
C ASP A 443 27.86 17.32 32.87
N GLN A 444 28.07 16.78 31.66
CA GLN A 444 27.17 17.01 30.53
C GLN A 444 26.08 15.91 30.42
N MET A 445 24.86 16.32 30.65
CA MET A 445 23.67 15.51 30.41
C MET A 445 23.63 14.94 28.96
N PRO A 446 23.36 13.65 28.74
CA PRO A 446 23.22 13.10 27.39
C PRO A 446 21.94 13.69 26.72
N GLY A 447 22.10 14.51 25.69
CA GLY A 447 20.97 14.99 24.90
C GLY A 447 21.07 16.41 24.31
N GLN A 448 22.12 17.18 24.58
CA GLN A 448 22.28 18.48 23.92
C GLN A 448 23.08 18.37 22.62
N LEU A 449 22.39 18.50 21.48
CA LEU A 449 22.99 18.71 20.16
C LEU A 449 23.67 20.09 20.11
N GLN A 450 25.01 20.15 20.10
CA GLN A 450 25.72 21.37 19.76
C GLN A 450 25.73 21.57 18.23
N ILE A 451 25.13 22.67 17.80
CA ILE A 451 25.20 23.13 16.40
C ILE A 451 26.59 23.73 16.19
N PRO A 452 27.40 23.29 15.21
CA PRO A 452 28.69 23.92 14.93
C PRO A 452 28.46 25.36 14.47
N THR A 453 28.95 26.32 15.21
CA THR A 453 29.06 27.73 14.77
C THR A 453 30.15 27.80 13.72
N THR A 454 29.81 28.17 12.52
CA THR A 454 30.75 28.55 11.47
C THR A 454 31.51 29.77 11.90
N ASN A 455 32.78 29.63 12.27
CA ASN A 455 33.72 30.75 12.47
C ASN A 455 33.94 31.44 11.13
N THR A 456 33.31 32.59 10.95
CA THR A 456 33.67 33.55 9.91
C THR A 456 34.95 34.25 10.38
N THR A 457 36.09 33.85 9.85
CA THR A 457 37.37 34.56 10.04
C THR A 457 37.29 35.92 9.32
N ASN A 458 37.00 36.96 10.05
CA ASN A 458 37.26 38.33 9.60
C ASN A 458 38.78 38.58 9.69
N THR A 459 39.43 38.61 8.55
CA THR A 459 40.81 39.14 8.41
C THR A 459 40.75 40.64 8.43
N THR A 460 40.98 41.27 9.60
CA THR A 460 41.31 42.69 9.69
C THR A 460 42.81 42.82 9.70
N ASN A 461 43.35 43.35 8.61
CA ASN A 461 44.72 43.92 8.53
C ASN A 461 44.84 45.06 9.53
N THR A 462 45.76 44.92 10.49
CA THR A 462 46.25 46.03 11.29
C THR A 462 47.71 46.23 10.99
N THR A 463 47.99 47.29 10.28
CA THR A 463 49.32 47.86 10.02
C THR A 463 49.98 48.25 11.33
N ASN A 464 51.16 47.70 11.60
CA ASN A 464 52.09 48.17 12.63
C ASN A 464 52.69 49.50 12.22
N THR A 465 52.53 50.50 13.09
CA THR A 465 53.36 51.69 13.09
C THR A 465 54.16 51.72 14.40
N THR A 466 55.45 51.45 14.22
CA THR A 466 56.47 51.71 15.24
C THR A 466 56.58 53.21 15.51
N ASN A 467 56.58 53.63 16.78
CA ASN A 467 57.23 54.84 17.20
C ASN A 467 57.95 54.60 18.50
N THR A 468 59.28 54.79 18.40
CA THR A 468 60.27 54.99 19.41
C THR A 468 60.13 56.41 19.97
N THR A 469 60.22 56.64 21.28
CA THR A 469 61.17 57.56 21.92
C THR A 469 60.78 57.84 23.37
N ASN A 470 61.84 57.76 24.21
CA ASN A 470 62.11 58.26 25.58
C ASN A 470 61.38 57.61 26.76
#